data_7f1dbf30f968f4a6ea55ddb9863de00c
#
_entry.id   7f1dbf30f968f4a6ea55ddb9863de00c
#
_cell.length_a   1.000
_cell.length_b   1.000
_cell.length_c   1.000
_cell.angle_alpha   90.00
_cell.angle_beta   90.00
_cell.angle_gamma   90.00
#
_symmetry.space_group_name_H-M   'P 1'
#
loop_
_entity.id
_entity.type
_entity.pdbx_description
1 polymer ?
#
loop_
_entity_poly.entity_id
_entity_poly.type
_entity_poly.pdbx_seq_one_letter_code
_entity_poly.pdbx_strand_id
1 'polypeptide(L)'
;MKSTVFFVLMVFELINTASGSHFLGGTITWRIVNASATGSPVSVVITQTYSWLYGLITCTNAMIAGSQLIGVGVFTNLYSTYLNCVANCGNDSRGYIAPNVVPHCTDVSAYLSTTIGQRSDTVNLEVDDDFAAAFKSNAWRTLTLFTGTGSWSISTRITIKKRSDNGLYNNAPVATMMSPLNIPVLKPTIINVPIADMDGDIIRCRWSTSNTTGVDECGGVCPPDSLPINTVIYPNCTIIITGPVVGNWFAV
;
A
#
# COMPACT_ATOMS: atom_id res chain seq x y z
N MET A 1 39.34 43.80 -39.44
CA MET A 1 38.58 42.55 -39.31
C MET A 1 38.37 42.31 -37.82
N LYS A 2 37.14 42.50 -37.31
CA LYS A 2 36.80 42.23 -35.91
C LYS A 2 36.18 40.84 -35.84
N SER A 3 36.88 39.91 -35.19
CA SER A 3 36.40 38.56 -34.95
C SER A 3 35.43 38.58 -33.76
N THR A 4 34.19 38.28 -33.99
CA THR A 4 33.18 38.15 -32.93
C THR A 4 33.11 36.68 -32.51
N VAL A 5 33.60 36.40 -31.30
CA VAL A 5 33.53 35.05 -30.69
C VAL A 5 32.16 34.94 -30.07
N PHE A 6 31.32 34.04 -30.61
CA PHE A 6 30.05 33.63 -30.00
C PHE A 6 30.32 32.58 -28.91
N PHE A 7 30.11 32.93 -27.65
CA PHE A 7 30.04 31.98 -26.55
C PHE A 7 28.61 31.40 -26.54
N VAL A 8 28.47 30.15 -26.95
CA VAL A 8 27.22 29.35 -26.73
C VAL A 8 27.31 28.83 -25.31
N LEU A 9 26.58 29.44 -24.39
CA LEU A 9 26.32 28.88 -23.07
C LEU A 9 25.33 27.72 -23.23
N MET A 10 25.85 26.49 -23.22
CA MET A 10 25.04 25.29 -23.05
C MET A 10 24.61 25.23 -21.59
N VAL A 11 23.39 25.69 -21.29
CA VAL A 11 22.74 25.43 -20.01
C VAL A 11 22.32 23.96 -20.04
N PHE A 12 23.12 23.10 -19.43
CA PHE A 12 22.67 21.77 -19.05
C PHE A 12 21.65 21.94 -17.93
N GLU A 13 20.37 21.93 -18.26
CA GLU A 13 19.34 21.62 -17.28
C GLU A 13 19.60 20.18 -16.81
N LEU A 14 20.23 20.05 -15.64
CA LEU A 14 20.21 18.81 -14.88
C LEU A 14 18.77 18.57 -14.48
N ILE A 15 18.02 17.90 -15.35
CA ILE A 15 16.78 17.26 -14.98
C ILE A 15 17.18 16.17 -13.99
N ASN A 16 17.17 16.50 -12.71
CA ASN A 16 17.18 15.52 -11.64
C ASN A 16 15.85 14.77 -11.76
N THR A 17 15.82 13.77 -12.64
CA THR A 17 14.85 12.69 -12.53
C THR A 17 15.24 11.88 -11.30
N ALA A 18 14.86 12.36 -10.14
CA ALA A 18 14.83 11.52 -8.96
C ALA A 18 13.77 10.44 -9.24
N SER A 19 14.16 9.39 -9.95
CA SER A 19 13.39 8.16 -10.03
C SER A 19 13.50 7.49 -8.67
N GLY A 20 12.67 7.96 -7.71
CA GLY A 20 12.59 7.39 -6.40
C GLY A 20 11.93 6.02 -6.46
N SER A 21 12.70 4.95 -6.69
CA SER A 21 12.23 3.58 -6.53
C SER A 21 12.36 3.17 -5.06
N HIS A 22 11.31 3.39 -4.28
CA HIS A 22 11.43 3.28 -2.82
C HIS A 22 10.27 2.58 -2.11
N PHE A 23 9.14 2.37 -2.75
CA PHE A 23 8.00 1.67 -2.15
C PHE A 23 8.24 0.16 -2.14
N LEU A 24 7.95 -0.49 -1.03
CA LEU A 24 8.12 -1.94 -0.84
C LEU A 24 6.81 -2.68 -0.65
N GLY A 25 5.73 -1.99 -0.35
CA GLY A 25 4.41 -2.57 -0.14
C GLY A 25 3.67 -1.97 1.05
N GLY A 26 2.44 -2.42 1.26
CA GLY A 26 1.63 -1.95 2.37
C GLY A 26 0.32 -2.67 2.50
N THR A 27 -0.38 -2.40 3.59
CA THR A 27 -1.73 -2.91 3.87
C THR A 27 -2.62 -1.79 4.37
N ILE A 28 -3.91 -1.88 4.03
CA ILE A 28 -4.94 -1.01 4.57
C ILE A 28 -6.06 -1.90 5.09
N THR A 29 -6.40 -1.74 6.34
CA THR A 29 -7.52 -2.43 6.98
C THR A 29 -8.41 -1.45 7.72
N TRP A 30 -9.61 -1.87 8.06
CA TRP A 30 -10.52 -1.05 8.84
C TRP A 30 -11.36 -1.91 9.80
N ARG A 31 -11.82 -1.28 10.87
CA ARG A 31 -12.72 -1.90 11.83
C ARG A 31 -13.70 -0.89 12.39
N ILE A 32 -14.86 -1.35 12.76
CA ILE A 32 -15.85 -0.56 13.47
C ILE A 32 -15.41 -0.41 14.94
N VAL A 33 -15.51 0.80 15.48
CA VAL A 33 -15.14 1.08 16.88
C VAL A 33 -16.07 0.35 17.86
N ASN A 34 -17.38 0.36 17.56
CA ASN A 34 -18.40 -0.35 18.33
C ASN A 34 -19.29 -1.16 17.39
N ALA A 35 -19.05 -2.46 17.32
CA ALA A 35 -19.79 -3.37 16.43
C ALA A 35 -21.30 -3.42 16.71
N SER A 36 -21.74 -3.06 17.92
CA SER A 36 -23.16 -3.01 18.30
C SER A 36 -23.77 -1.60 18.20
N ALA A 37 -23.07 -0.63 17.59
CA ALA A 37 -23.57 0.73 17.46
C ALA A 37 -24.99 0.78 16.84
N THR A 38 -25.80 1.71 17.33
CA THR A 38 -27.14 2.01 16.79
C THR A 38 -27.15 3.43 16.27
N GLY A 39 -27.78 3.62 15.09
CA GLY A 39 -27.83 4.92 14.44
C GLY A 39 -26.64 5.20 13.52
N SER A 40 -26.59 6.42 13.02
CA SER A 40 -25.60 6.94 12.05
C SER A 40 -25.15 8.33 12.50
N PRO A 41 -23.90 8.73 12.31
CA PRO A 41 -22.81 7.94 11.69
C PRO A 41 -22.22 6.88 12.61
N VAL A 42 -21.46 5.94 12.01
CA VAL A 42 -20.70 4.90 12.68
C VAL A 42 -19.21 5.25 12.65
N SER A 43 -18.54 5.18 13.80
CA SER A 43 -17.10 5.44 13.88
C SER A 43 -16.30 4.23 13.44
N VAL A 44 -15.39 4.46 12.50
CA VAL A 44 -14.53 3.45 11.85
C VAL A 44 -13.07 3.83 12.02
N VAL A 45 -12.24 2.92 12.50
CA VAL A 45 -10.78 3.09 12.51
C VAL A 45 -10.21 2.49 11.24
N ILE A 46 -9.51 3.28 10.44
CA ILE A 46 -8.74 2.84 9.28
C ILE A 46 -7.28 2.80 9.69
N THR A 47 -6.65 1.64 9.54
CA THR A 47 -5.21 1.44 9.82
C THR A 47 -4.47 1.21 8.51
N GLN A 48 -3.42 1.99 8.30
CA GLN A 48 -2.55 1.99 7.13
C GLN A 48 -1.14 1.62 7.57
N THR A 49 -0.53 0.61 6.96
CA THR A 49 0.86 0.21 7.20
C THR A 49 1.60 0.18 5.89
N TYR A 50 2.74 0.85 5.81
CA TYR A 50 3.54 0.96 4.59
C TYR A 50 5.01 0.68 4.87
N SER A 51 5.65 0.07 3.88
CA SER A 51 7.06 -0.28 3.88
C SER A 51 7.81 0.47 2.78
N TRP A 52 8.98 1.00 3.11
CA TRP A 52 9.78 1.86 2.25
C TRP A 52 11.25 1.46 2.29
N LEU A 53 12.00 1.82 1.24
CA LEU A 53 13.44 1.62 1.22
C LEU A 53 14.12 2.58 2.20
N TYR A 54 14.85 2.05 3.18
CA TYR A 54 15.47 2.80 4.29
C TYR A 54 16.38 3.96 3.83
N GLY A 55 17.15 3.79 2.77
CA GLY A 55 18.07 4.83 2.29
C GLY A 55 17.39 6.08 1.73
N LEU A 56 16.09 6.00 1.40
CA LEU A 56 15.31 7.10 0.81
C LEU A 56 14.27 7.66 1.77
N ILE A 57 13.64 6.80 2.54
CA ILE A 57 12.69 7.21 3.58
C ILE A 57 13.21 6.73 4.92
N THR A 58 13.78 7.67 5.67
CA THR A 58 14.48 7.36 6.92
C THR A 58 13.51 7.29 8.09
N CYS A 59 13.69 6.26 8.90
CA CYS A 59 13.12 6.09 10.22
C CYS A 59 14.26 5.74 11.19
N THR A 60 14.24 6.26 12.39
CA THR A 60 15.26 6.02 13.42
C THR A 60 14.61 5.60 14.73
N ASN A 61 15.37 4.96 15.61
CA ASN A 61 14.88 4.61 16.96
C ASN A 61 14.39 5.85 17.72
N ALA A 62 15.00 7.01 17.53
CA ALA A 62 14.54 8.26 18.13
C ALA A 62 13.19 8.71 17.56
N MET A 63 12.96 8.55 16.27
CA MET A 63 11.67 8.84 15.64
C MET A 63 10.58 7.88 16.11
N ILE A 64 10.91 6.59 16.28
CA ILE A 64 9.98 5.59 16.86
C ILE A 64 9.59 6.00 18.28
N ALA A 65 10.58 6.27 19.14
CA ALA A 65 10.34 6.68 20.51
C ALA A 65 9.53 7.99 20.62
N GLY A 66 9.72 8.91 19.67
CA GLY A 66 9.01 10.19 19.60
C GLY A 66 7.70 10.14 18.79
N SER A 67 7.27 8.97 18.31
CA SER A 67 6.09 8.81 17.44
C SER A 67 6.08 9.80 16.26
N GLN A 68 7.22 10.04 15.64
CA GLN A 68 7.38 11.03 14.58
C GLN A 68 6.89 10.49 13.23
N LEU A 69 6.36 11.39 12.41
CA LEU A 69 6.01 11.08 11.02
C LEU A 69 7.25 10.82 10.18
N ILE A 70 7.18 9.87 9.26
CA ILE A 70 8.26 9.54 8.33
C ILE A 70 8.10 10.28 7.00
N GLY A 71 9.22 10.63 6.39
CA GLY A 71 9.27 11.11 5.01
C GLY A 71 8.44 12.37 4.71
N VAL A 72 8.14 13.22 5.68
CA VAL A 72 7.27 14.40 5.51
C VAL A 72 7.67 15.24 4.30
N GLY A 73 8.96 15.50 4.10
CA GLY A 73 9.46 16.27 2.94
C GLY A 73 9.32 15.54 1.60
N VAL A 74 9.35 14.21 1.61
CA VAL A 74 9.21 13.39 0.39
C VAL A 74 7.74 13.32 -0.02
N PHE A 75 6.83 13.17 0.93
CA PHE A 75 5.38 13.06 0.64
C PHE A 75 4.76 14.38 0.20
N THR A 76 5.22 15.53 0.69
CA THR A 76 4.60 16.84 0.41
C THR A 76 4.78 17.31 -1.03
N ASN A 77 5.76 16.81 -1.78
CA ASN A 77 6.11 17.36 -3.09
C ASN A 77 5.75 16.47 -4.29
N LEU A 78 5.34 15.23 -4.09
CA LEU A 78 5.30 14.27 -5.19
C LEU A 78 3.97 13.53 -5.38
N TYR A 79 3.07 13.45 -4.38
CA TYR A 79 1.92 12.53 -4.46
C TYR A 79 0.69 13.02 -3.71
N SER A 80 -0.46 12.42 -4.03
CA SER A 80 -1.62 12.48 -3.15
C SER A 80 -1.21 11.99 -1.76
N THR A 81 -1.34 12.85 -0.76
CA THR A 81 -1.02 12.53 0.62
C THR A 81 -2.23 11.96 1.38
N TYR A 82 -3.28 11.58 0.65
CA TYR A 82 -4.54 11.14 1.23
C TYR A 82 -4.98 9.79 0.67
N LEU A 83 -5.63 9.01 1.54
CA LEU A 83 -6.32 7.78 1.17
C LEU A 83 -7.64 8.15 0.50
N ASN A 84 -7.60 8.38 -0.81
CA ASN A 84 -8.74 8.92 -1.53
C ASN A 84 -9.79 7.83 -1.83
N CYS A 85 -11.06 8.22 -1.84
CA CYS A 85 -12.10 7.40 -2.43
C CYS A 85 -11.84 7.23 -3.94
N VAL A 86 -11.98 6.00 -4.46
CA VAL A 86 -11.68 5.64 -5.87
C VAL A 86 -12.82 4.93 -6.58
N ALA A 87 -13.80 4.41 -5.84
CA ALA A 87 -15.01 3.83 -6.43
C ALA A 87 -16.20 4.02 -5.48
N ASN A 88 -17.40 4.19 -6.04
CA ASN A 88 -18.65 4.47 -5.33
C ASN A 88 -18.53 5.70 -4.42
N CYS A 89 -17.85 6.73 -4.90
CA CYS A 89 -17.68 7.97 -4.17
C CYS A 89 -18.97 8.82 -4.22
N GLY A 90 -19.16 9.71 -3.25
CA GLY A 90 -20.33 10.57 -3.15
C GLY A 90 -21.42 9.94 -2.30
N ASN A 91 -22.53 9.47 -2.86
CA ASN A 91 -23.68 8.96 -2.09
C ASN A 91 -23.39 7.68 -1.28
N ASP A 92 -22.37 6.91 -1.67
CA ASP A 92 -22.00 5.65 -1.01
C ASP A 92 -20.74 5.80 -0.13
N SER A 93 -20.27 7.03 0.08
CA SER A 93 -19.11 7.37 0.95
C SER A 93 -19.39 8.62 1.79
N ARG A 94 -20.60 8.75 2.29
CA ARG A 94 -21.05 9.92 3.06
C ARG A 94 -20.26 10.06 4.36
N GLY A 95 -19.84 11.27 4.67
CA GLY A 95 -19.00 11.53 5.83
C GLY A 95 -17.54 11.11 5.69
N TYR A 96 -17.15 10.45 4.58
CA TYR A 96 -15.76 10.07 4.36
C TYR A 96 -14.87 11.27 4.12
N ILE A 97 -14.04 11.58 5.10
CA ILE A 97 -12.94 12.55 4.97
C ILE A 97 -11.66 11.73 4.83
N ALA A 98 -11.04 11.81 3.66
CA ALA A 98 -9.86 11.02 3.35
C ALA A 98 -8.72 11.26 4.36
N PRO A 99 -8.30 10.24 5.13
CA PRO A 99 -7.18 10.39 6.07
C PRO A 99 -5.88 10.55 5.30
N ASN A 100 -4.90 11.17 5.97
CA ASN A 100 -3.55 11.31 5.42
C ASN A 100 -2.88 9.92 5.32
N VAL A 101 -1.97 9.73 4.34
CA VAL A 101 -1.22 8.49 4.17
C VAL A 101 0.18 8.52 4.78
N VAL A 102 0.66 9.70 5.23
CA VAL A 102 1.98 9.81 5.87
C VAL A 102 1.95 9.13 7.24
N PRO A 103 2.64 8.00 7.43
CA PRO A 103 2.56 7.24 8.67
C PRO A 103 3.55 7.72 9.71
N HIS A 104 3.34 7.30 10.96
CA HIS A 104 4.36 7.41 12.00
C HIS A 104 5.40 6.31 11.82
N CYS A 105 6.66 6.63 12.12
CA CYS A 105 7.75 5.67 12.15
C CYS A 105 7.48 4.62 13.24
N THR A 106 7.41 3.34 12.86
CA THR A 106 7.10 2.24 13.78
C THR A 106 8.17 1.17 13.85
N ASP A 107 8.93 0.99 12.76
CA ASP A 107 10.03 0.03 12.73
C ASP A 107 11.07 0.38 11.66
N VAL A 108 12.30 -0.10 11.84
CA VAL A 108 13.41 0.12 10.91
C VAL A 108 14.41 -1.04 10.95
N SER A 109 14.85 -1.46 9.77
CA SER A 109 15.92 -2.44 9.62
C SER A 109 16.91 -1.98 8.55
N ALA A 110 18.09 -1.52 8.98
CA ALA A 110 19.18 -1.21 8.05
C ALA A 110 19.65 -2.47 7.30
N TYR A 111 19.64 -3.64 7.96
CA TYR A 111 20.03 -4.92 7.35
C TYR A 111 19.09 -5.32 6.21
N LEU A 112 17.79 -5.18 6.38
CA LEU A 112 16.78 -5.43 5.33
C LEU A 112 16.57 -4.23 4.42
N SER A 113 17.25 -3.12 4.67
CA SER A 113 17.06 -1.84 4.00
C SER A 113 15.59 -1.40 3.98
N THR A 114 14.93 -1.51 5.13
CA THR A 114 13.48 -1.29 5.25
C THR A 114 13.15 -0.30 6.35
N THR A 115 12.25 0.62 6.04
CA THR A 115 11.54 1.50 6.97
C THR A 115 10.07 1.12 6.96
N ILE A 116 9.47 0.97 8.13
CA ILE A 116 8.04 0.67 8.28
C ILE A 116 7.37 1.81 9.04
N GLY A 117 6.21 2.21 8.55
CA GLY A 117 5.38 3.18 9.23
C GLY A 117 3.92 2.76 9.26
N GLN A 118 3.25 3.13 10.35
CA GLN A 118 1.84 2.86 10.56
C GLN A 118 1.11 4.12 11.03
N ARG A 119 -0.15 4.25 10.63
CA ARG A 119 -1.07 5.23 11.19
C ARG A 119 -2.47 4.65 11.29
N SER A 120 -3.22 5.16 12.24
CA SER A 120 -4.64 4.85 12.40
C SER A 120 -5.41 6.15 12.55
N ASP A 121 -6.47 6.30 11.76
CA ASP A 121 -7.33 7.46 11.79
C ASP A 121 -8.78 7.01 12.02
N THR A 122 -9.55 7.77 12.80
CA THR A 122 -10.97 7.52 12.96
C THR A 122 -11.74 8.40 12.00
N VAL A 123 -12.63 7.78 11.23
CA VAL A 123 -13.59 8.45 10.34
C VAL A 123 -15.01 8.10 10.77
N ASN A 124 -15.95 8.98 10.50
CA ASN A 124 -17.38 8.74 10.77
C ASN A 124 -18.11 8.56 9.46
N LEU A 125 -18.68 7.38 9.26
CA LEU A 125 -19.34 6.96 8.03
C LEU A 125 -20.83 6.68 8.27
N GLU A 126 -21.64 6.88 7.25
CA GLU A 126 -23.06 6.59 7.34
C GLU A 126 -23.34 5.11 7.19
N VAL A 127 -24.43 4.66 7.80
CA VAL A 127 -24.93 3.30 7.58
C VAL A 127 -25.25 3.10 6.10
N ASP A 128 -24.95 1.93 5.58
CA ASP A 128 -25.06 1.51 4.17
C ASP A 128 -24.02 2.13 3.22
N ASP A 129 -23.05 2.89 3.71
CA ASP A 129 -21.91 3.27 2.88
C ASP A 129 -21.15 2.03 2.39
N ASP A 130 -20.81 2.02 1.09
CA ASP A 130 -20.13 0.90 0.43
C ASP A 130 -19.24 1.43 -0.70
N PHE A 131 -18.02 1.77 -0.42
CA PHE A 131 -17.07 2.39 -1.34
C PHE A 131 -15.68 1.79 -1.24
N ALA A 132 -14.80 2.12 -2.20
CA ALA A 132 -13.40 1.77 -2.13
C ALA A 132 -12.53 3.02 -1.94
N ALA A 133 -11.53 2.90 -1.08
CA ALA A 133 -10.49 3.90 -0.88
C ALA A 133 -9.12 3.32 -1.25
N ALA A 134 -8.22 4.13 -1.82
CA ALA A 134 -6.89 3.69 -2.22
C ALA A 134 -5.82 4.76 -2.00
N PHE A 135 -4.63 4.29 -1.66
CA PHE A 135 -3.39 5.04 -1.80
C PHE A 135 -2.71 4.63 -3.10
N LYS A 136 -2.70 5.53 -4.06
CA LYS A 136 -2.09 5.35 -5.38
C LYS A 136 -0.91 6.28 -5.54
N SER A 137 0.20 5.75 -6.07
CA SER A 137 1.37 6.54 -6.43
C SER A 137 2.27 5.76 -7.38
N ASN A 138 3.48 6.25 -7.61
CA ASN A 138 4.49 5.60 -8.43
C ASN A 138 5.81 5.46 -7.67
N ALA A 139 6.77 4.77 -8.29
CA ALA A 139 8.09 4.50 -7.74
C ALA A 139 8.17 3.31 -6.77
N TRP A 140 7.62 2.17 -7.20
CA TRP A 140 8.02 0.89 -6.64
C TRP A 140 9.56 0.80 -6.61
N ARG A 141 10.12 0.09 -5.63
CA ARG A 141 11.48 -0.46 -5.76
C ARG A 141 11.61 -1.09 -7.16
N THR A 142 12.78 -0.96 -7.79
CA THR A 142 13.03 -1.56 -9.11
C THR A 142 12.65 -3.04 -9.10
N LEU A 143 11.66 -3.40 -9.90
CA LEU A 143 11.13 -4.75 -10.04
C LEU A 143 11.73 -5.44 -11.26
N THR A 144 12.00 -6.73 -11.18
CA THR A 144 12.73 -7.47 -12.23
C THR A 144 11.91 -7.64 -13.50
N LEU A 145 10.61 -7.87 -13.39
CA LEU A 145 9.72 -8.12 -14.52
C LEU A 145 8.93 -6.89 -14.97
N PHE A 146 9.29 -5.71 -14.45
CA PHE A 146 8.64 -4.47 -14.80
C PHE A 146 9.65 -3.44 -15.31
N THR A 147 9.45 -2.97 -16.55
CA THR A 147 10.29 -1.94 -17.15
C THR A 147 9.67 -0.57 -16.91
N GLY A 148 10.31 0.26 -16.10
CA GLY A 148 9.87 1.62 -15.80
C GLY A 148 9.71 1.90 -14.30
N THR A 149 9.14 3.06 -13.98
CA THR A 149 8.75 3.42 -12.61
C THR A 149 7.39 2.81 -12.31
N GLY A 150 7.35 1.61 -11.71
CA GLY A 150 6.10 0.93 -11.39
C GLY A 150 5.19 1.79 -10.51
N SER A 151 3.93 1.93 -10.89
CA SER A 151 2.90 2.52 -10.04
C SER A 151 2.31 1.47 -9.12
N TRP A 152 1.81 1.89 -7.96
CA TRP A 152 1.07 1.02 -7.05
C TRP A 152 -0.34 1.54 -6.77
N SER A 153 -1.19 0.64 -6.36
CA SER A 153 -2.48 0.93 -5.76
C SER A 153 -2.70 -0.02 -4.60
N ILE A 154 -2.71 0.52 -3.39
CA ILE A 154 -3.10 -0.24 -2.20
C ILE A 154 -4.51 0.20 -1.85
N SER A 155 -5.47 -0.69 -1.98
CA SER A 155 -6.89 -0.37 -1.84
C SER A 155 -7.58 -1.19 -0.76
N THR A 156 -8.66 -0.65 -0.23
CA THR A 156 -9.59 -1.34 0.67
C THR A 156 -11.02 -0.98 0.30
N ARG A 157 -11.94 -1.97 0.40
CA ARG A 157 -13.38 -1.70 0.33
C ARG A 157 -13.92 -1.54 1.74
N ILE A 158 -14.69 -0.50 1.97
CA ILE A 158 -15.32 -0.17 3.24
C ILE A 158 -16.81 -0.31 3.07
N THR A 159 -17.44 -1.20 3.87
CA THR A 159 -18.87 -1.48 3.79
C THR A 159 -19.48 -1.40 5.18
N ILE A 160 -20.31 -0.40 5.42
CA ILE A 160 -20.92 -0.13 6.72
C ILE A 160 -22.30 -0.80 6.78
N LYS A 161 -22.28 -2.13 6.87
CA LYS A 161 -23.49 -2.95 6.94
C LYS A 161 -23.46 -3.89 8.12
N LYS A 162 -24.64 -4.09 8.71
CA LYS A 162 -24.82 -5.11 9.73
C LYS A 162 -24.88 -6.50 9.11
N ARG A 163 -24.25 -7.44 9.76
CA ARG A 163 -24.27 -8.86 9.42
C ARG A 163 -25.67 -9.42 9.64
N SER A 164 -26.11 -10.29 8.76
CA SER A 164 -27.44 -10.92 8.85
C SER A 164 -27.51 -12.05 9.90
N ASP A 165 -26.36 -12.61 10.28
CA ASP A 165 -26.26 -13.72 11.22
C ASP A 165 -26.37 -13.29 12.69
N ASN A 166 -25.84 -12.11 13.06
CA ASN A 166 -25.78 -11.66 14.44
C ASN A 166 -26.17 -10.20 14.69
N GLY A 167 -26.44 -9.42 13.61
CA GLY A 167 -26.85 -8.01 13.69
C GLY A 167 -25.73 -7.04 14.09
N LEU A 168 -24.49 -7.50 14.22
CA LEU A 168 -23.32 -6.66 14.45
C LEU A 168 -22.75 -6.14 13.12
N TYR A 169 -21.97 -5.07 13.16
CA TYR A 169 -21.24 -4.61 11.99
C TYR A 169 -20.09 -5.54 11.67
N ASN A 170 -19.82 -5.73 10.37
CA ASN A 170 -18.67 -6.47 9.87
C ASN A 170 -17.39 -5.64 9.97
N ASN A 171 -16.23 -6.31 10.12
CA ASN A 171 -14.91 -5.73 10.08
C ASN A 171 -14.12 -6.27 8.88
N ALA A 172 -13.09 -5.54 8.44
CA ALA A 172 -12.18 -6.06 7.43
C ALA A 172 -11.22 -7.08 8.01
N PRO A 173 -10.81 -8.11 7.25
CA PRO A 173 -9.72 -8.98 7.66
C PRO A 173 -8.41 -8.19 7.78
N VAL A 174 -7.53 -8.64 8.68
CA VAL A 174 -6.23 -8.04 8.93
C VAL A 174 -5.15 -9.00 8.43
N ALA A 175 -4.42 -8.56 7.41
CA ALA A 175 -3.23 -9.25 6.94
C ALA A 175 -1.99 -8.59 7.56
N THR A 176 -1.10 -9.41 8.13
CA THR A 176 0.18 -8.97 8.68
C THR A 176 1.31 -9.63 7.89
N MET A 177 1.79 -8.96 6.86
CA MET A 177 2.92 -9.44 6.09
C MET A 177 4.05 -8.42 6.15
N MET A 178 5.24 -8.87 6.57
CA MET A 178 6.43 -8.04 6.50
C MET A 178 6.91 -7.95 5.04
N SER A 179 7.22 -6.77 4.59
CA SER A 179 7.84 -6.53 3.29
C SER A 179 9.21 -5.84 3.51
N PRO A 180 10.27 -6.28 2.84
CA PRO A 180 10.35 -7.38 1.85
C PRO A 180 10.52 -8.76 2.48
N LEU A 181 10.11 -9.80 1.76
CA LEU A 181 10.41 -11.21 2.08
C LEU A 181 11.59 -11.69 1.23
N ASN A 182 12.61 -12.24 1.87
CA ASN A 182 13.73 -12.88 1.21
C ASN A 182 13.47 -14.39 1.06
N ILE A 183 13.59 -14.91 -0.15
CA ILE A 183 13.38 -16.33 -0.46
C ILE A 183 14.63 -16.94 -1.08
N PRO A 184 14.88 -18.25 -0.91
CA PRO A 184 15.98 -18.95 -1.57
C PRO A 184 15.81 -18.95 -3.10
N VAL A 185 16.93 -18.81 -3.82
CA VAL A 185 16.94 -18.88 -5.29
C VAL A 185 16.76 -20.32 -5.74
N LEU A 186 16.03 -20.52 -6.85
CA LEU A 186 15.78 -21.80 -7.52
C LEU A 186 15.11 -22.86 -6.63
N LYS A 187 14.54 -22.45 -5.50
CA LYS A 187 13.84 -23.33 -4.58
C LYS A 187 12.40 -22.88 -4.42
N PRO A 188 11.40 -23.73 -4.69
CA PRO A 188 10.01 -23.41 -4.40
C PRO A 188 9.84 -23.05 -2.93
N THR A 189 9.29 -21.88 -2.67
CA THR A 189 9.07 -21.37 -1.32
C THR A 189 7.58 -21.22 -1.09
N ILE A 190 7.11 -21.76 0.02
CA ILE A 190 5.72 -21.65 0.46
C ILE A 190 5.63 -20.50 1.43
N ILE A 191 4.78 -19.53 1.14
CA ILE A 191 4.49 -18.38 2.00
C ILE A 191 3.03 -18.50 2.42
N ASN A 192 2.80 -18.73 3.70
CA ASN A 192 1.48 -18.65 4.30
C ASN A 192 1.27 -17.21 4.77
N VAL A 193 0.38 -16.48 4.14
CA VAL A 193 0.08 -15.09 4.52
C VAL A 193 -0.69 -15.12 5.85
N PRO A 194 -0.16 -14.52 6.93
CA PRO A 194 -0.88 -14.45 8.20
C PRO A 194 -2.06 -13.48 8.07
N ILE A 195 -3.27 -14.02 8.09
CA ILE A 195 -4.50 -13.25 8.02
C ILE A 195 -5.43 -13.70 9.14
N ALA A 196 -6.08 -12.76 9.79
CA ALA A 196 -7.12 -13.00 10.78
C ALA A 196 -8.34 -12.15 10.49
N ASP A 197 -9.50 -12.68 10.77
CA ASP A 197 -10.77 -11.98 10.74
C ASP A 197 -11.36 -11.91 12.15
N MET A 198 -11.74 -10.70 12.59
CA MET A 198 -12.25 -10.48 13.96
C MET A 198 -13.65 -11.08 14.15
N ASP A 199 -14.39 -11.20 13.07
CA ASP A 199 -15.78 -11.69 13.08
C ASP A 199 -15.85 -13.20 12.83
N GLY A 200 -14.71 -13.85 12.57
CA GLY A 200 -14.59 -15.27 12.30
C GLY A 200 -15.05 -15.66 10.89
N ASP A 201 -15.06 -14.73 9.96
CA ASP A 201 -15.43 -14.98 8.58
C ASP A 201 -14.41 -15.82 7.82
N ILE A 202 -14.88 -16.57 6.81
CA ILE A 202 -13.99 -17.36 5.96
C ILE A 202 -13.19 -16.46 5.04
N ILE A 203 -11.89 -16.36 5.30
CA ILE A 203 -10.98 -15.57 4.50
C ILE A 203 -10.62 -16.29 3.21
N ARG A 204 -10.53 -15.53 2.11
CA ARG A 204 -10.06 -16.00 0.81
C ARG A 204 -9.13 -14.99 0.18
N CYS A 205 -8.03 -15.49 -0.42
CA CYS A 205 -7.05 -14.69 -1.13
C CYS A 205 -7.13 -14.92 -2.64
N ARG A 206 -6.83 -13.88 -3.39
CA ARG A 206 -6.65 -13.85 -4.84
C ARG A 206 -5.60 -12.81 -5.22
N TRP A 207 -5.10 -12.86 -6.43
CA TRP A 207 -4.31 -11.77 -6.97
C TRP A 207 -5.13 -10.49 -7.10
N SER A 208 -4.47 -9.34 -6.88
CA SER A 208 -5.00 -8.02 -7.23
C SER A 208 -5.14 -7.88 -8.75
N THR A 209 -6.11 -7.10 -9.19
CA THR A 209 -6.43 -6.91 -10.61
C THR A 209 -6.54 -5.44 -10.97
N SER A 210 -6.27 -5.11 -12.23
CA SER A 210 -6.30 -3.72 -12.69
C SER A 210 -7.68 -3.11 -12.83
N ASN A 211 -8.74 -3.89 -12.93
CA ASN A 211 -10.12 -3.33 -13.09
C ASN A 211 -11.26 -4.35 -13.03
N THR A 212 -11.26 -5.33 -12.16
CA THR A 212 -12.36 -6.35 -12.14
C THR A 212 -13.63 -5.87 -11.42
N THR A 213 -13.54 -4.82 -10.62
CA THR A 213 -14.65 -4.31 -9.79
C THR A 213 -14.81 -2.80 -9.87
N GLY A 214 -14.29 -2.17 -10.94
CA GLY A 214 -14.23 -0.70 -11.04
C GLY A 214 -13.10 -0.07 -10.21
N VAL A 215 -12.29 -0.88 -9.54
CA VAL A 215 -11.12 -0.45 -8.75
C VAL A 215 -9.85 -1.03 -9.36
N ASP A 216 -8.89 -0.16 -9.65
CA ASP A 216 -7.52 -0.58 -9.93
C ASP A 216 -6.82 -0.92 -8.61
N GLU A 217 -6.57 -2.20 -8.37
CA GLU A 217 -6.01 -2.74 -7.12
C GLU A 217 -4.49 -2.89 -7.16
N CYS A 218 -3.82 -2.68 -8.30
CA CYS A 218 -2.40 -2.97 -8.48
C CYS A 218 -1.58 -1.84 -9.12
N GLY A 219 -2.24 -0.78 -9.65
CA GLY A 219 -1.56 0.42 -10.17
C GLY A 219 -0.70 0.20 -11.43
N GLY A 220 -0.89 -0.93 -12.14
CA GLY A 220 -0.11 -1.30 -13.32
C GLY A 220 0.98 -2.34 -13.07
N VAL A 221 1.33 -2.63 -11.82
CA VAL A 221 2.19 -3.76 -11.43
C VAL A 221 1.30 -4.90 -10.93
N CYS A 222 0.73 -5.64 -11.88
CA CYS A 222 -0.34 -6.58 -11.59
C CYS A 222 0.13 -8.03 -11.68
N PRO A 223 -0.10 -8.86 -10.62
CA PRO A 223 0.06 -10.30 -10.73
C PRO A 223 -0.95 -10.90 -11.73
N PRO A 224 -0.62 -12.01 -12.41
CA PRO A 224 0.62 -12.77 -12.26
C PRO A 224 1.79 -12.24 -13.11
N ASP A 225 1.58 -11.26 -14.00
CA ASP A 225 2.58 -10.79 -14.97
C ASP A 225 3.81 -10.13 -14.32
N SER A 226 3.63 -9.58 -13.10
CA SER A 226 4.70 -9.01 -12.28
C SER A 226 5.50 -10.05 -11.50
N LEU A 227 5.18 -11.35 -11.62
CA LEU A 227 5.73 -12.44 -10.81
C LEU A 227 6.49 -13.47 -11.65
N PRO A 228 7.42 -14.24 -11.06
CA PRO A 228 8.05 -15.36 -11.71
C PRO A 228 7.03 -16.37 -12.25
N ILE A 229 7.36 -17.01 -13.37
CA ILE A 229 6.53 -18.06 -13.97
C ILE A 229 6.21 -19.16 -12.92
N ASN A 230 4.99 -19.67 -12.95
CA ASN A 230 4.46 -20.66 -12.01
C ASN A 230 4.30 -20.17 -10.56
N THR A 231 4.31 -18.85 -10.33
CA THR A 231 3.87 -18.33 -9.04
C THR A 231 2.36 -18.47 -8.94
N VAL A 232 1.87 -19.07 -7.86
CA VAL A 232 0.44 -19.31 -7.62
C VAL A 232 0.03 -18.82 -6.24
N ILE A 233 -1.22 -18.35 -6.15
CA ILE A 233 -1.90 -18.10 -4.87
C ILE A 233 -3.09 -19.04 -4.76
N TYR A 234 -3.27 -19.59 -3.57
CA TYR A 234 -4.42 -20.44 -3.25
C TYR A 234 -5.45 -19.64 -2.44
N PRO A 235 -6.73 -20.01 -2.52
CA PRO A 235 -7.78 -19.32 -1.75
C PRO A 235 -7.57 -19.31 -0.23
N ASN A 236 -6.80 -20.25 0.31
CA ASN A 236 -6.41 -20.29 1.72
C ASN A 236 -5.23 -19.37 2.06
N CYS A 237 -4.90 -18.43 1.16
CA CYS A 237 -3.82 -17.45 1.34
C CYS A 237 -2.40 -18.02 1.38
N THR A 238 -2.21 -19.21 0.78
CA THR A 238 -0.88 -19.79 0.56
C THR A 238 -0.35 -19.35 -0.80
N ILE A 239 0.86 -18.83 -0.85
CA ILE A 239 1.58 -18.46 -2.08
C ILE A 239 2.73 -19.45 -2.27
N ILE A 240 2.91 -19.95 -3.50
CA ILE A 240 4.10 -20.72 -3.89
C ILE A 240 4.85 -19.91 -4.95
N ILE A 241 6.10 -19.59 -4.66
CA ILE A 241 6.95 -18.75 -5.52
C ILE A 241 8.37 -19.33 -5.59
N THR A 242 9.01 -19.24 -6.76
CA THR A 242 10.41 -19.62 -6.96
C THR A 242 11.18 -18.42 -7.52
N GLY A 243 12.12 -17.89 -6.76
CA GLY A 243 13.01 -16.82 -7.21
C GLY A 243 14.01 -17.33 -8.24
N PRO A 244 14.09 -16.79 -9.47
CA PRO A 244 14.96 -17.30 -10.52
C PRO A 244 16.44 -16.95 -10.32
N VAL A 245 16.76 -15.76 -9.80
CA VAL A 245 18.13 -15.24 -9.69
C VAL A 245 18.27 -14.40 -8.43
N VAL A 246 19.48 -14.35 -7.86
CA VAL A 246 19.82 -13.48 -6.72
C VAL A 246 19.65 -12.01 -7.10
N GLY A 247 19.09 -11.23 -6.19
CA GLY A 247 18.87 -9.79 -6.38
C GLY A 247 17.63 -9.42 -7.18
N ASN A 248 16.84 -10.40 -7.66
CA ASN A 248 15.57 -10.14 -8.30
C ASN A 248 14.51 -9.74 -7.27
N TRP A 249 13.65 -8.78 -7.65
CA TRP A 249 12.55 -8.26 -6.83
C TRP A 249 11.24 -8.35 -7.59
N PHE A 250 10.20 -8.77 -6.89
CA PHE A 250 8.85 -8.95 -7.42
C PHE A 250 7.83 -8.32 -6.47
N ALA A 251 6.76 -7.75 -7.03
CA ALA A 251 5.61 -7.29 -6.24
C ALA A 251 4.54 -8.39 -6.21
N VAL A 252 4.12 -8.78 -5.02
CA VAL A 252 3.10 -9.80 -4.75
C VAL A 252 1.83 -9.14 -4.24
#